data_64df15af5d3a44bc0e28e7f3b5a86e34
#
_entry.id   64df15af5d3a44bc0e28e7f3b5a86e34
#
_cell.length_a   1.000
_cell.length_b   1.000
_cell.length_c   1.000
_cell.angle_alpha   90.00
_cell.angle_beta   90.00
_cell.angle_gamma   90.00
#
_symmetry.space_group_name_H-M   'P 1'
#
loop_
_entity.id
_entity.type
_entity.pdbx_description
1 polymer ?
#
loop_
_entity_poly.entity_id
_entity_poly.type
_entity_poly.pdbx_seq_one_letter_code
_entity_poly.pdbx_strand_id
1 'polypeptide(L)'
;LHTAYRRQRQMCIRDRNEIEFLPVDIEEAADQLVIAKWILRTLAYQYGVDLTFAPKITTGKAGSGLHIHTRLMKEGKNMYIENGQLTEAAKKAIAGILEIAPSLTAFGNTNPTSYFRLVPHQEAPTNICWGDRNRSVLVRVPLGWTQGANEMITDANPLEQAGHADLSTKQTIEFRCPDGSADVYLLLAGLAVAARHGFEMPDALPYAEERYVNVNIFDDAHKHIAERLSHLPTSCAESAECLANQRAIYEAQGVFSASLIDGMIDKLNSYHDKTLRQDISNHPENIQALVKKFINAG
;
A
#
# COMPACT_ATOMS: atom_id res chain seq x y z
N LEU A 1 -24.08 -14.23 -6.69
CA LEU A 1 -22.91 -14.88 -7.34
C LEU A 1 -22.29 -14.05 -8.48
N HIS A 2 -23.04 -13.14 -9.11
CA HIS A 2 -22.52 -12.33 -10.22
C HIS A 2 -21.81 -11.04 -9.83
N THR A 3 -21.89 -10.58 -8.60
CA THR A 3 -21.24 -9.34 -8.13
C THR A 3 -19.76 -9.51 -7.80
N ALA A 4 -19.32 -10.69 -7.40
CA ALA A 4 -17.91 -10.96 -7.11
C ALA A 4 -17.06 -11.03 -8.39
N TYR A 5 -17.62 -11.41 -9.53
CA TYR A 5 -16.91 -11.53 -10.80
C TYR A 5 -16.60 -10.21 -11.50
N ARG A 6 -17.24 -9.11 -11.12
CA ARG A 6 -17.10 -7.82 -11.83
C ARG A 6 -15.86 -7.01 -11.47
N ARG A 7 -15.01 -7.48 -10.56
CA ARG A 7 -13.84 -6.72 -10.10
C ARG A 7 -12.50 -7.42 -10.24
N GLN A 8 -12.45 -8.50 -10.98
CA GLN A 8 -11.19 -9.05 -11.42
C GLN A 8 -10.62 -8.13 -12.50
N ARG A 9 -9.92 -7.10 -12.10
CA ARG A 9 -9.03 -6.37 -13.02
C ARG A 9 -7.85 -7.27 -13.29
N GLN A 10 -7.95 -7.99 -14.37
CA GLN A 10 -6.83 -8.69 -14.95
C GLN A 10 -5.81 -7.68 -15.46
N MET A 11 -4.85 -7.33 -14.67
CA MET A 11 -3.54 -7.02 -15.20
C MET A 11 -2.78 -8.35 -15.30
N CYS A 12 -3.23 -9.21 -16.20
CA CYS A 12 -2.52 -10.44 -16.54
C CYS A 12 -1.29 -10.10 -17.36
N ILE A 13 -0.20 -9.86 -16.70
CA ILE A 13 1.12 -10.09 -17.30
C ILE A 13 1.40 -11.56 -17.00
N ARG A 14 1.36 -12.40 -18.00
CA ARG A 14 1.62 -13.87 -18.10
C ARG A 14 1.72 -14.70 -16.81
N ASP A 15 2.09 -14.12 -15.66
CA ASP A 15 2.48 -14.79 -14.42
C ASP A 15 1.94 -14.11 -13.13
N ARG A 16 1.20 -12.99 -13.24
CA ARG A 16 0.61 -12.30 -12.08
C ARG A 16 -0.88 -12.11 -12.23
N ASN A 17 -1.60 -12.40 -11.14
CA ASN A 17 -3.02 -12.17 -11.00
C ASN A 17 -3.25 -11.19 -9.85
N GLU A 18 -4.23 -10.32 -9.97
CA GLU A 18 -4.65 -9.40 -8.94
C GLU A 18 -6.02 -9.82 -8.41
N ILE A 19 -6.16 -9.80 -7.09
CA ILE A 19 -7.44 -10.03 -6.41
C ILE A 19 -7.79 -8.76 -5.67
N GLU A 20 -8.98 -8.26 -5.91
CA GLU A 20 -9.53 -7.09 -5.22
C GLU A 20 -10.66 -7.54 -4.29
N PHE A 21 -10.63 -7.06 -3.04
CA PHE A 21 -11.66 -7.30 -2.04
C PHE A 21 -12.64 -6.14 -1.98
N LEU A 22 -13.88 -6.43 -1.61
CA LEU A 22 -14.84 -5.38 -1.32
C LEU A 22 -14.48 -4.68 0.00
N PRO A 23 -14.77 -3.37 0.13
CA PRO A 23 -14.54 -2.65 1.38
C PRO A 23 -15.42 -3.22 2.49
N VAL A 24 -14.79 -3.58 3.59
CA VAL A 24 -15.41 -4.06 4.83
C VAL A 24 -14.73 -3.39 6.02
N ASP A 25 -15.15 -3.71 7.24
CA ASP A 25 -14.49 -3.22 8.44
C ASP A 25 -13.04 -3.74 8.53
N ILE A 26 -12.19 -3.01 9.22
CA ILE A 26 -10.73 -3.19 9.19
C ILE A 26 -10.29 -4.60 9.63
N GLU A 27 -10.93 -5.16 10.68
CA GLU A 27 -10.62 -6.51 11.16
C GLU A 27 -11.07 -7.57 10.14
N GLU A 28 -12.29 -7.43 9.61
CA GLU A 28 -12.81 -8.32 8.59
C GLU A 28 -11.95 -8.28 7.32
N ALA A 29 -11.41 -7.13 6.93
CA ALA A 29 -10.50 -7.02 5.80
C ALA A 29 -9.22 -7.84 6.00
N ALA A 30 -8.66 -7.82 7.21
CA ALA A 30 -7.50 -8.63 7.56
C ALA A 30 -7.82 -10.13 7.48
N ASP A 31 -8.92 -10.54 8.09
CA ASP A 31 -9.38 -11.93 8.09
C ASP A 31 -9.62 -12.46 6.67
N GLN A 32 -10.32 -11.68 5.84
CA GLN A 32 -10.60 -12.05 4.44
C GLN A 32 -9.30 -12.26 3.66
N LEU A 33 -8.30 -11.38 3.84
CA LEU A 33 -7.02 -11.52 3.14
C LEU A 33 -6.25 -12.78 3.60
N VAL A 34 -6.19 -13.04 4.91
CA VAL A 34 -5.51 -14.22 5.47
C VAL A 34 -6.18 -15.51 4.97
N ILE A 35 -7.51 -15.57 5.05
CA ILE A 35 -8.29 -16.72 4.56
C ILE A 35 -8.10 -16.91 3.05
N ALA A 36 -8.13 -15.83 2.27
CA ALA A 36 -7.92 -15.90 0.82
C ALA A 36 -6.54 -16.46 0.47
N LYS A 37 -5.48 -15.99 1.14
CA LYS A 37 -4.11 -16.52 0.96
C LYS A 37 -4.05 -18.02 1.27
N TRP A 38 -4.70 -18.45 2.35
CA TRP A 38 -4.76 -19.86 2.72
C TRP A 38 -5.52 -20.71 1.68
N ILE A 39 -6.70 -20.24 1.23
CA ILE A 39 -7.50 -20.93 0.20
C ILE A 39 -6.70 -21.04 -1.11
N LEU A 40 -6.06 -19.95 -1.55
CA LEU A 40 -5.30 -19.94 -2.79
C LEU A 40 -4.11 -20.91 -2.75
N ARG A 41 -3.39 -20.99 -1.62
CA ARG A 41 -2.32 -21.97 -1.43
C ARG A 41 -2.83 -23.39 -1.45
N THR A 42 -3.98 -23.64 -0.81
CA THR A 42 -4.61 -24.96 -0.80
C THR A 42 -5.05 -25.38 -2.21
N LEU A 43 -5.66 -24.47 -2.96
CA LEU A 43 -6.04 -24.73 -4.35
C LEU A 43 -4.81 -24.95 -5.25
N ALA A 44 -3.78 -24.12 -5.12
CA ALA A 44 -2.54 -24.27 -5.86
C ALA A 44 -1.92 -25.67 -5.65
N TYR A 45 -1.87 -26.11 -4.40
CA TYR A 45 -1.42 -27.47 -4.07
C TYR A 45 -2.28 -28.56 -4.74
N GLN A 46 -3.62 -28.43 -4.70
CA GLN A 46 -4.53 -29.39 -5.32
C GLN A 46 -4.39 -29.45 -6.85
N TYR A 47 -4.08 -28.33 -7.49
CA TYR A 47 -3.90 -28.25 -8.95
C TYR A 47 -2.45 -28.45 -9.39
N GLY A 48 -1.53 -28.73 -8.48
CA GLY A 48 -0.12 -28.95 -8.80
C GLY A 48 0.58 -27.73 -9.42
N VAL A 49 0.20 -26.51 -9.00
CA VAL A 49 0.79 -25.25 -9.45
C VAL A 49 1.49 -24.55 -8.29
N ASP A 50 2.58 -23.85 -8.59
CA ASP A 50 3.28 -23.02 -7.62
C ASP A 50 2.59 -21.66 -7.50
N LEU A 51 2.33 -21.23 -6.27
CA LEU A 51 1.77 -19.93 -5.93
C LEU A 51 2.68 -19.21 -4.94
N THR A 52 2.96 -17.95 -5.21
CA THR A 52 3.72 -17.10 -4.29
C THR A 52 3.11 -15.71 -4.14
N PHE A 53 3.20 -15.17 -2.94
CA PHE A 53 2.90 -13.76 -2.63
C PHE A 53 4.19 -12.95 -2.41
N ALA A 54 5.35 -13.54 -2.69
CA ALA A 54 6.64 -12.87 -2.50
C ALA A 54 6.68 -11.53 -3.27
N PRO A 55 7.20 -10.47 -2.65
CA PRO A 55 7.21 -9.13 -3.23
C PRO A 55 8.06 -9.03 -4.50
N LYS A 56 9.07 -9.87 -4.62
CA LYS A 56 10.00 -9.86 -5.76
C LYS A 56 10.52 -11.26 -6.07
N ILE A 57 10.34 -11.70 -7.30
CA ILE A 57 10.82 -13.01 -7.77
C ILE A 57 11.91 -12.90 -8.83
N THR A 58 12.10 -11.70 -9.41
CA THR A 58 13.18 -11.43 -10.39
C THR A 58 13.65 -9.98 -10.26
N THR A 59 14.91 -9.69 -10.57
CA THR A 59 15.42 -8.32 -10.70
C THR A 59 15.03 -7.69 -12.04
N GLY A 60 15.04 -6.35 -12.10
CA GLY A 60 14.81 -5.60 -13.33
C GLY A 60 13.37 -5.59 -13.86
N LYS A 61 12.43 -6.22 -13.16
CA LYS A 61 10.99 -6.24 -13.49
C LYS A 61 10.15 -5.80 -12.30
N ALA A 62 8.92 -5.39 -12.55
CA ALA A 62 7.98 -5.04 -11.48
C ALA A 62 7.76 -6.20 -10.51
N GLY A 63 7.58 -5.87 -9.22
CA GLY A 63 7.25 -6.83 -8.16
C GLY A 63 5.74 -6.94 -7.91
N SER A 64 5.36 -7.74 -6.89
CA SER A 64 3.98 -7.89 -6.43
C SER A 64 3.72 -6.98 -5.24
N GLY A 65 2.67 -6.18 -5.30
CA GLY A 65 2.25 -5.25 -4.23
C GLY A 65 0.99 -5.72 -3.52
N LEU A 66 0.77 -5.17 -2.34
CA LEU A 66 -0.48 -5.22 -1.59
C LEU A 66 -0.95 -3.77 -1.38
N HIS A 67 -1.89 -3.31 -2.18
CA HIS A 67 -2.40 -1.95 -2.07
C HIS A 67 -3.57 -1.90 -1.10
N ILE A 68 -3.49 -1.03 -0.11
CA ILE A 68 -4.54 -0.91 0.91
C ILE A 68 -5.40 0.32 0.62
N HIS A 69 -6.65 0.08 0.28
CA HIS A 69 -7.65 1.13 0.12
C HIS A 69 -8.37 1.37 1.44
N THR A 70 -8.33 2.60 1.93
CA THR A 70 -8.99 3.00 3.18
C THR A 70 -9.97 4.12 2.97
N ARG A 71 -10.98 4.17 3.85
CA ARG A 71 -11.88 5.30 4.02
C ARG A 71 -12.31 5.40 5.49
N LEU A 72 -12.57 6.60 5.96
CA LEU A 72 -13.18 6.84 7.26
C LEU A 72 -14.69 6.97 7.11
N MET A 73 -15.42 6.21 7.92
CA MET A 73 -16.87 6.28 7.96
C MET A 73 -17.32 6.92 9.28
N LYS A 74 -18.28 7.84 9.23
CA LYS A 74 -18.96 8.39 10.39
C LYS A 74 -20.44 8.42 10.09
N GLU A 75 -21.25 7.75 10.94
CA GLU A 75 -22.71 7.71 10.81
C GLU A 75 -23.17 7.28 9.40
N GLY A 76 -22.48 6.29 8.81
CA GLY A 76 -22.77 5.78 7.47
C GLY A 76 -22.27 6.66 6.31
N LYS A 77 -21.63 7.80 6.59
CA LYS A 77 -21.09 8.71 5.57
C LYS A 77 -19.58 8.53 5.41
N ASN A 78 -19.14 8.58 4.16
CA ASN A 78 -17.72 8.61 3.86
C ASN A 78 -17.14 10.01 4.14
N MET A 79 -16.19 10.07 5.09
CA MET A 79 -15.57 11.33 5.51
C MET A 79 -14.50 11.86 4.54
N TYR A 80 -14.13 11.08 3.52
CA TYR A 80 -13.05 11.46 2.59
C TYR A 80 -13.54 12.28 1.39
N ILE A 81 -14.85 12.33 1.16
CA ILE A 81 -15.42 13.06 0.03
C ILE A 81 -16.65 13.86 0.46
N GLU A 82 -16.75 15.08 -0.01
CA GLU A 82 -17.92 15.93 0.12
C GLU A 82 -18.10 16.73 -1.17
N ASN A 83 -19.33 16.75 -1.72
CA ASN A 83 -19.63 17.44 -2.98
C ASN A 83 -18.69 17.08 -4.16
N GLY A 84 -18.21 15.83 -4.22
CA GLY A 84 -17.28 15.38 -5.25
C GLY A 84 -15.82 15.85 -5.07
N GLN A 85 -15.50 16.47 -3.94
CA GLN A 85 -14.18 16.97 -3.61
C GLN A 85 -13.58 16.22 -2.41
N LEU A 86 -12.27 16.07 -2.42
CA LEU A 86 -11.54 15.49 -1.29
C LEU A 86 -11.61 16.43 -0.08
N THR A 87 -11.99 15.89 1.07
CA THR A 87 -12.16 16.68 2.28
C THR A 87 -10.84 16.95 3.02
N GLU A 88 -10.86 17.88 3.97
CA GLU A 88 -9.74 18.07 4.91
C GLU A 88 -9.49 16.81 5.74
N ALA A 89 -10.53 16.04 6.09
CA ALA A 89 -10.38 14.78 6.81
C ALA A 89 -9.53 13.77 6.01
N ALA A 90 -9.76 13.67 4.71
CA ALA A 90 -8.92 12.84 3.84
C ALA A 90 -7.47 13.35 3.78
N LYS A 91 -7.26 14.66 3.62
CA LYS A 91 -5.92 15.27 3.59
C LYS A 91 -5.17 15.07 4.90
N LYS A 92 -5.84 15.15 6.05
CA LYS A 92 -5.25 14.86 7.36
C LYS A 92 -4.85 13.38 7.49
N ALA A 93 -5.71 12.47 7.07
CA ALA A 93 -5.36 11.04 7.06
C ALA A 93 -4.17 10.75 6.14
N ILE A 94 -4.13 11.38 4.96
CA ILE A 94 -2.98 11.31 4.02
C ILE A 94 -1.72 11.84 4.71
N ALA A 95 -1.77 13.01 5.36
CA ALA A 95 -0.63 13.59 6.06
C ALA A 95 -0.05 12.62 7.10
N GLY A 96 -0.89 12.02 7.94
CA GLY A 96 -0.45 11.06 8.94
C GLY A 96 0.17 9.79 8.32
N ILE A 97 -0.41 9.28 7.23
CA ILE A 97 0.18 8.15 6.50
C ILE A 97 1.55 8.51 5.93
N LEU A 98 1.69 9.69 5.32
CA LEU A 98 2.97 10.13 4.74
C LEU A 98 4.03 10.34 5.81
N GLU A 99 3.66 10.92 6.97
CA GLU A 99 4.59 11.21 8.07
C GLU A 99 5.22 9.94 8.65
N ILE A 100 4.42 8.89 8.84
CA ILE A 100 4.93 7.65 9.41
C ILE A 100 5.12 6.52 8.37
N ALA A 101 5.02 6.83 7.08
CA ALA A 101 5.22 5.86 6.01
C ALA A 101 6.55 5.09 6.13
N PRO A 102 7.68 5.72 6.49
CA PRO A 102 8.94 5.00 6.67
C PRO A 102 8.84 3.87 7.71
N SER A 103 8.19 4.11 8.84
CA SER A 103 8.02 3.12 9.90
C SER A 103 6.91 2.11 9.60
N LEU A 104 5.89 2.46 8.81
CA LEU A 104 4.85 1.53 8.34
C LEU A 104 5.44 0.39 7.48
N THR A 105 6.60 0.61 6.84
CA THR A 105 7.29 -0.46 6.10
C THR A 105 7.69 -1.64 7.00
N ALA A 106 7.87 -1.42 8.30
CA ALA A 106 8.16 -2.48 9.26
C ALA A 106 7.06 -3.55 9.32
N PHE A 107 5.81 -3.15 9.09
CA PHE A 107 4.64 -4.04 9.10
C PHE A 107 4.24 -4.46 7.68
N GLY A 108 4.46 -3.59 6.69
CA GLY A 108 4.02 -3.77 5.31
C GLY A 108 5.05 -4.41 4.37
N ASN A 109 6.34 -4.40 4.73
CA ASN A 109 7.47 -4.81 3.89
C ASN A 109 8.47 -5.58 4.75
N THR A 110 8.10 -6.78 5.19
CA THR A 110 8.70 -7.45 6.35
C THR A 110 9.92 -8.32 6.05
N ASN A 111 10.42 -8.34 4.82
CA ASN A 111 11.61 -9.11 4.45
C ASN A 111 12.47 -8.41 3.39
N PRO A 112 13.75 -8.81 3.22
CA PRO A 112 14.66 -8.14 2.30
C PRO A 112 14.18 -8.04 0.85
N THR A 113 13.38 -9.00 0.35
CA THR A 113 12.90 -8.96 -1.04
C THR A 113 11.89 -7.84 -1.28
N SER A 114 11.24 -7.32 -0.24
CA SER A 114 10.38 -6.14 -0.29
C SER A 114 11.13 -4.92 -0.86
N TYR A 115 12.36 -4.72 -0.42
CA TYR A 115 13.18 -3.57 -0.80
C TYR A 115 13.80 -3.69 -2.19
N PHE A 116 13.79 -4.88 -2.79
CA PHE A 116 14.04 -5.06 -4.22
C PHE A 116 12.82 -4.76 -5.09
N ARG A 117 11.61 -4.71 -4.50
CA ARG A 117 10.41 -4.20 -5.15
C ARG A 117 10.33 -2.68 -5.10
N LEU A 118 10.66 -2.07 -3.96
CA LEU A 118 10.62 -0.62 -3.73
C LEU A 118 11.82 0.07 -4.41
N VAL A 119 11.83 0.03 -5.74
CA VAL A 119 12.87 0.63 -6.58
C VAL A 119 12.24 1.50 -7.67
N PRO A 120 12.91 2.59 -8.11
CA PRO A 120 12.39 3.47 -9.15
C PRO A 120 12.10 2.72 -10.45
N HIS A 121 11.14 3.23 -11.22
CA HIS A 121 10.77 2.73 -12.56
C HIS A 121 10.23 1.28 -12.60
N GLN A 122 9.78 0.73 -11.47
CA GLN A 122 9.24 -0.64 -11.39
C GLN A 122 7.85 -0.70 -10.72
N GLU A 123 7.00 0.29 -10.99
CA GLU A 123 5.60 0.38 -10.55
C GLU A 123 5.39 0.44 -9.03
N ALA A 124 6.46 0.53 -8.25
CA ALA A 124 6.41 0.68 -6.80
C ALA A 124 6.78 2.11 -6.38
N PRO A 125 6.13 2.66 -5.34
CA PRO A 125 6.48 3.97 -4.83
C PRO A 125 7.83 3.92 -4.10
N THR A 126 8.64 4.96 -4.27
CA THR A 126 9.91 5.12 -3.55
C THR A 126 9.98 6.42 -2.76
N ASN A 127 9.18 7.41 -3.17
CA ASN A 127 9.16 8.75 -2.59
C ASN A 127 7.89 8.96 -1.76
N ILE A 128 8.01 9.76 -0.70
CA ILE A 128 6.92 10.09 0.22
C ILE A 128 6.13 11.26 -0.34
N CYS A 129 5.10 10.94 -1.11
CA CYS A 129 4.20 11.91 -1.73
C CYS A 129 2.84 11.30 -2.01
N TRP A 130 1.87 12.14 -2.36
CA TRP A 130 0.53 11.71 -2.72
C TRP A 130 0.01 12.47 -3.94
N GLY A 131 -1.03 11.94 -4.57
CA GLY A 131 -1.63 12.62 -5.72
C GLY A 131 -2.87 11.92 -6.25
N ASP A 132 -3.63 12.68 -7.04
CA ASP A 132 -4.83 12.20 -7.70
C ASP A 132 -4.46 11.37 -8.94
N ARG A 133 -5.02 10.16 -9.05
CA ARG A 133 -4.86 9.28 -10.22
C ARG A 133 -3.43 8.94 -10.61
N ASN A 134 -2.46 9.40 -9.84
CA ASN A 134 -1.04 9.26 -10.10
C ASN A 134 -0.53 7.90 -9.61
N ARG A 135 0.08 7.10 -10.47
CA ARG A 135 0.62 5.77 -10.12
C ARG A 135 2.05 5.82 -9.59
N SER A 136 2.73 6.95 -9.68
CA SER A 136 4.10 7.10 -9.20
C SER A 136 4.20 7.49 -7.72
N VAL A 137 3.09 7.86 -7.08
CA VAL A 137 3.06 8.33 -5.69
C VAL A 137 2.83 7.21 -4.68
N LEU A 138 3.17 7.48 -3.42
CA LEU A 138 3.00 6.55 -2.30
C LEU A 138 1.54 6.39 -1.87
N VAL A 139 0.83 7.52 -1.72
CA VAL A 139 -0.59 7.53 -1.43
C VAL A 139 -1.34 8.08 -2.64
N ARG A 140 -2.12 7.23 -3.27
CA ARG A 140 -2.92 7.61 -4.45
C ARG A 140 -4.37 7.82 -4.02
N VAL A 141 -4.96 8.91 -4.50
CA VAL A 141 -6.40 9.07 -4.53
C VAL A 141 -6.88 8.49 -5.86
N PRO A 142 -7.48 7.28 -5.86
CA PRO A 142 -7.92 6.66 -7.11
C PRO A 142 -9.06 7.49 -7.74
N LEU A 143 -9.35 7.20 -9.00
CA LEU A 143 -10.50 7.78 -9.68
C LEU A 143 -11.75 7.36 -8.90
N GLY A 144 -12.19 8.23 -7.98
CA GLY A 144 -13.48 8.05 -7.36
C GLY A 144 -14.55 8.14 -8.45
N TRP A 145 -15.60 7.41 -8.28
CA TRP A 145 -16.76 7.52 -9.13
C TRP A 145 -17.45 8.86 -8.79
N THR A 146 -16.86 9.95 -9.27
CA THR A 146 -17.37 11.32 -9.10
C THR A 146 -18.51 11.59 -10.09
N GLN A 147 -19.04 12.82 -10.09
CA GLN A 147 -20.00 13.30 -11.09
C GLN A 147 -19.54 12.89 -12.49
N GLY A 148 -20.40 12.31 -13.27
CA GLY A 148 -20.07 11.75 -14.59
C GLY A 148 -19.90 10.23 -14.63
N ALA A 149 -19.71 9.57 -13.49
CA ALA A 149 -19.67 8.11 -13.49
C ALA A 149 -21.02 7.49 -13.87
N ASN A 150 -22.12 8.11 -13.47
CA ASN A 150 -23.45 7.68 -13.90
C ASN A 150 -23.66 7.89 -15.41
N GLU A 151 -23.16 8.98 -15.97
CA GLU A 151 -23.15 9.23 -17.42
C GLU A 151 -22.30 8.19 -18.14
N MET A 152 -21.08 7.91 -17.66
CA MET A 152 -20.21 6.89 -18.23
C MET A 152 -20.83 5.48 -18.14
N ILE A 153 -21.55 5.15 -17.07
CA ILE A 153 -22.26 3.88 -16.94
C ILE A 153 -23.40 3.79 -17.94
N THR A 154 -24.16 4.87 -18.12
CA THR A 154 -25.26 4.96 -19.09
C THR A 154 -24.73 4.88 -20.51
N ASP A 155 -23.63 5.56 -20.81
CA ASP A 155 -23.00 5.52 -22.14
C ASP A 155 -22.43 4.12 -22.46
N ALA A 156 -21.85 3.44 -21.45
CA ALA A 156 -21.34 2.09 -21.62
C ALA A 156 -22.45 1.02 -21.69
N ASN A 157 -23.63 1.30 -21.12
CA ASN A 157 -24.75 0.38 -21.06
C ASN A 157 -26.07 1.10 -21.43
N PRO A 158 -26.25 1.49 -22.68
CA PRO A 158 -27.38 2.33 -23.11
C PRO A 158 -28.76 1.64 -22.95
N LEU A 159 -28.79 0.35 -22.69
CA LEU A 159 -30.03 -0.42 -22.42
C LEU A 159 -30.36 -0.50 -20.92
N GLU A 160 -29.46 -0.07 -20.03
CA GLU A 160 -29.77 0.01 -18.61
C GLU A 160 -30.39 1.37 -18.28
N GLN A 161 -31.47 1.37 -17.49
CA GLN A 161 -32.03 2.61 -16.98
C GLN A 161 -30.97 3.32 -16.12
N ALA A 162 -30.75 4.60 -16.36
CA ALA A 162 -29.83 5.41 -15.59
C ALA A 162 -30.21 5.38 -14.09
N GLY A 163 -29.47 4.58 -13.33
CA GLY A 163 -29.59 4.55 -11.87
C GLY A 163 -28.73 5.68 -11.30
N HIS A 164 -29.31 6.54 -10.50
CA HIS A 164 -28.56 7.49 -9.68
C HIS A 164 -27.97 6.78 -8.46
N ALA A 165 -26.97 5.92 -8.68
CA ALA A 165 -26.24 5.32 -7.57
C ALA A 165 -25.41 6.42 -6.88
N ASP A 166 -25.54 6.55 -5.55
CA ASP A 166 -24.64 7.36 -4.76
C ASP A 166 -23.25 6.69 -4.74
N LEU A 167 -22.33 7.24 -5.51
CA LEU A 167 -20.97 6.74 -5.64
C LEU A 167 -20.01 7.43 -4.66
N SER A 168 -20.48 8.43 -3.90
CA SER A 168 -19.67 9.15 -2.90
C SER A 168 -19.10 8.22 -1.83
N THR A 169 -19.83 7.16 -1.48
CA THR A 169 -19.37 6.14 -0.51
C THR A 169 -18.19 5.32 -0.99
N LYS A 170 -17.84 5.35 -2.28
CA LYS A 170 -16.79 4.51 -2.88
C LYS A 170 -15.42 5.19 -2.92
N GLN A 171 -15.31 6.47 -2.60
CA GLN A 171 -14.02 7.15 -2.59
C GLN A 171 -13.14 6.60 -1.47
N THR A 172 -11.92 6.25 -1.83
CA THR A 172 -10.86 5.77 -0.93
C THR A 172 -9.58 6.56 -1.14
N ILE A 173 -8.64 6.42 -0.22
CA ILE A 173 -7.22 6.67 -0.45
C ILE A 173 -6.50 5.32 -0.49
N GLU A 174 -5.47 5.19 -1.29
CA GLU A 174 -4.74 3.95 -1.55
C GLU A 174 -3.29 4.09 -1.08
N PHE A 175 -2.91 3.32 -0.07
CA PHE A 175 -1.52 3.19 0.37
C PHE A 175 -0.85 2.06 -0.42
N ARG A 176 0.23 2.37 -1.17
CA ARG A 176 0.78 1.51 -2.22
C ARG A 176 2.11 0.85 -1.90
N CYS A 177 2.69 1.18 -0.73
CA CYS A 177 3.97 0.66 -0.30
C CYS A 177 3.96 -0.85 0.01
N PRO A 178 2.96 -1.39 0.74
CA PRO A 178 2.99 -2.76 1.23
C PRO A 178 3.05 -3.81 0.13
N ASP A 179 3.45 -5.01 0.50
CA ASP A 179 3.48 -6.19 -0.36
C ASP A 179 2.94 -7.44 0.33
N GLY A 180 2.96 -8.56 -0.38
CA GLY A 180 2.40 -9.81 0.12
C GLY A 180 3.05 -10.37 1.38
N SER A 181 4.24 -9.87 1.79
CA SER A 181 4.91 -10.28 3.02
C SER A 181 4.39 -9.59 4.28
N ALA A 182 3.47 -8.64 4.12
CA ALA A 182 2.95 -7.84 5.23
C ALA A 182 2.35 -8.71 6.35
N ASP A 183 2.61 -8.30 7.60
CA ASP A 183 1.76 -8.67 8.72
C ASP A 183 0.50 -7.80 8.63
N VAL A 184 -0.57 -8.37 8.08
CA VAL A 184 -1.74 -7.60 7.70
C VAL A 184 -2.44 -6.97 8.90
N TYR A 185 -2.50 -7.65 10.04
CA TYR A 185 -3.14 -7.11 11.25
C TYR A 185 -2.35 -5.92 11.80
N LEU A 186 -1.03 -6.04 11.91
CA LEU A 186 -0.16 -4.96 12.37
C LEU A 186 -0.14 -3.80 11.38
N LEU A 187 -0.15 -4.08 10.07
CA LEU A 187 -0.19 -3.06 9.04
C LEU A 187 -1.49 -2.24 9.12
N LEU A 188 -2.64 -2.90 9.24
CA LEU A 188 -3.94 -2.21 9.31
C LEU A 188 -4.09 -1.43 10.61
N ALA A 189 -3.63 -1.98 11.75
CA ALA A 189 -3.54 -1.24 13.00
C ALA A 189 -2.63 -0.01 12.86
N GLY A 190 -1.47 -0.17 12.21
CA GLY A 190 -0.54 0.93 11.91
C GLY A 190 -1.16 2.01 11.03
N LEU A 191 -1.98 1.64 10.03
CA LEU A 191 -2.70 2.60 9.20
C LEU A 191 -3.79 3.35 9.98
N ALA A 192 -4.47 2.69 10.92
CA ALA A 192 -5.42 3.35 11.82
C ALA A 192 -4.70 4.37 12.73
N VAL A 193 -3.53 3.98 13.27
CA VAL A 193 -2.66 4.89 14.04
C VAL A 193 -2.20 6.06 13.16
N ALA A 194 -1.80 5.82 11.91
CA ALA A 194 -1.39 6.86 10.98
C ALA A 194 -2.51 7.87 10.71
N ALA A 195 -3.73 7.39 10.46
CA ALA A 195 -4.89 8.26 10.26
C ALA A 195 -5.15 9.11 11.51
N ARG A 196 -5.19 8.51 12.70
CA ARG A 196 -5.32 9.24 13.97
C ARG A 196 -4.23 10.31 14.12
N HIS A 197 -2.97 9.93 13.92
CA HIS A 197 -1.84 10.83 14.02
C HIS A 197 -2.02 12.06 13.10
N GLY A 198 -2.48 11.86 11.86
CA GLY A 198 -2.76 12.96 10.96
C GLY A 198 -3.85 13.93 11.43
N PHE A 199 -4.83 13.45 12.23
CA PHE A 199 -5.80 14.33 12.90
C PHE A 199 -5.22 15.08 14.10
N GLU A 200 -4.18 14.53 14.73
CA GLU A 200 -3.49 15.10 15.88
C GLU A 200 -2.37 16.09 15.46
N MET A 201 -1.85 15.99 14.23
CA MET A 201 -0.82 16.88 13.70
C MET A 201 -1.34 18.31 13.52
N PRO A 202 -0.67 19.32 14.10
CA PRO A 202 -1.09 20.72 13.99
C PRO A 202 -0.94 21.29 12.57
N ASP A 203 -0.01 20.75 11.78
CA ASP A 203 0.35 21.18 10.42
C ASP A 203 -0.02 20.15 9.34
N ALA A 204 -0.98 19.26 9.62
CA ALA A 204 -1.34 18.18 8.70
C ALA A 204 -1.70 18.66 7.28
N LEU A 205 -2.48 19.75 7.16
CA LEU A 205 -2.91 20.26 5.86
C LEU A 205 -1.74 20.86 5.06
N PRO A 206 -0.93 21.79 5.59
CA PRO A 206 0.29 22.26 4.93
C PRO A 206 1.24 21.11 4.56
N TYR A 207 1.43 20.14 5.47
CA TYR A 207 2.28 18.97 5.25
C TYR A 207 1.82 18.12 4.06
N ALA A 208 0.50 17.89 3.95
CA ALA A 208 -0.07 17.19 2.81
C ALA A 208 0.10 18.00 1.52
N GLU A 209 -0.14 19.31 1.55
CA GLU A 209 -0.07 20.20 0.39
C GLU A 209 1.33 20.26 -0.24
N GLU A 210 2.38 20.34 0.59
CA GLU A 210 3.77 20.33 0.14
C GLU A 210 4.18 19.03 -0.57
N ARG A 211 3.51 17.93 -0.26
CA ARG A 211 3.80 16.58 -0.80
C ARG A 211 2.82 16.13 -1.87
N TYR A 212 1.97 17.03 -2.33
CA TYR A 212 1.06 16.76 -3.45
C TYR A 212 1.81 16.78 -4.78
N VAL A 213 1.61 15.74 -5.59
CA VAL A 213 2.25 15.58 -6.90
C VAL A 213 1.23 15.12 -7.94
N ASN A 214 1.04 15.93 -8.95
CA ASN A 214 0.09 15.68 -10.05
C ASN A 214 0.76 15.20 -11.35
N VAL A 215 2.07 14.93 -11.33
CA VAL A 215 2.87 14.48 -12.48
C VAL A 215 3.56 13.17 -12.18
N ASN A 216 3.97 12.45 -13.21
CA ASN A 216 4.79 11.26 -13.02
C ASN A 216 6.22 11.66 -12.60
N ILE A 217 6.60 11.37 -11.35
CA ILE A 217 7.91 11.72 -10.78
C ILE A 217 9.07 10.92 -11.35
N PHE A 218 8.78 9.85 -12.09
CA PHE A 218 9.81 9.02 -12.73
C PHE A 218 10.18 9.49 -14.13
N ASP A 219 9.48 10.49 -14.68
CA ASP A 219 9.83 11.10 -15.96
C ASP A 219 11.03 12.04 -15.78
N ASP A 220 11.95 12.02 -16.73
CA ASP A 220 13.18 12.84 -16.69
C ASP A 220 12.87 14.34 -16.53
N ALA A 221 11.78 14.82 -17.11
CA ALA A 221 11.33 16.22 -16.97
C ALA A 221 10.96 16.61 -15.53
N HIS A 222 10.66 15.65 -14.66
CA HIS A 222 10.17 15.86 -13.29
C HIS A 222 11.14 15.39 -12.21
N LYS A 223 12.36 15.02 -12.57
CA LYS A 223 13.41 14.55 -11.65
C LYS A 223 13.64 15.49 -10.45
N HIS A 224 13.59 16.79 -10.70
CA HIS A 224 13.75 17.82 -9.67
C HIS A 224 12.66 17.79 -8.59
N ILE A 225 11.47 17.24 -8.90
CA ILE A 225 10.39 17.03 -7.91
C ILE A 225 10.75 15.84 -7.03
N ALA A 226 11.15 14.73 -7.65
CA ALA A 226 11.55 13.52 -6.91
C ALA A 226 12.71 13.79 -5.94
N GLU A 227 13.68 14.59 -6.33
CA GLU A 227 14.87 14.95 -5.51
C GLU A 227 14.54 15.75 -4.25
N ARG A 228 13.40 16.45 -4.22
CA ARG A 228 12.94 17.22 -3.04
C ARG A 228 12.14 16.37 -2.04
N LEU A 229 11.66 15.22 -2.47
CA LEU A 229 10.81 14.36 -1.65
C LEU A 229 11.67 13.42 -0.81
N SER A 230 11.25 13.19 0.42
CA SER A 230 11.82 12.13 1.25
C SER A 230 11.57 10.75 0.63
N HIS A 231 12.40 9.79 1.01
CA HIS A 231 12.36 8.43 0.48
C HIS A 231 11.90 7.42 1.52
N LEU A 232 11.32 6.33 1.05
CA LEU A 232 11.07 5.14 1.87
C LEU A 232 12.40 4.45 2.20
N PRO A 233 12.45 3.66 3.31
CA PRO A 233 13.58 2.81 3.61
C PRO A 233 13.97 1.90 2.44
N THR A 234 15.25 1.54 2.38
CA THR A 234 15.82 0.69 1.32
C THR A 234 16.21 -0.69 1.82
N SER A 235 16.01 -0.96 3.11
CA SER A 235 16.31 -2.22 3.78
C SER A 235 15.42 -2.45 5.00
N CYS A 236 15.34 -3.70 5.46
CA CYS A 236 14.69 -4.03 6.74
C CYS A 236 15.36 -3.29 7.90
N ALA A 237 16.68 -3.17 7.90
CA ALA A 237 17.42 -2.45 8.94
C ALA A 237 17.04 -0.97 9.01
N GLU A 238 16.92 -0.28 7.86
CA GLU A 238 16.45 1.11 7.83
C GLU A 238 14.99 1.24 8.30
N SER A 239 14.14 0.28 7.92
CA SER A 239 12.76 0.24 8.38
C SER A 239 12.66 0.06 9.90
N ALA A 240 13.50 -0.80 10.48
CA ALA A 240 13.62 -0.98 11.93
C ALA A 240 14.04 0.31 12.64
N GLU A 241 15.01 1.03 12.08
CA GLU A 241 15.45 2.32 12.58
C GLU A 241 14.34 3.38 12.55
N CYS A 242 13.59 3.45 11.44
CA CYS A 242 12.43 4.33 11.33
C CYS A 242 11.35 3.97 12.37
N LEU A 243 11.07 2.68 12.59
CA LEU A 243 10.10 2.24 13.60
C LEU A 243 10.57 2.61 15.01
N ALA A 244 11.85 2.41 15.34
CA ALA A 244 12.42 2.79 16.62
C ALA A 244 12.28 4.31 16.89
N ASN A 245 12.54 5.13 15.89
CA ASN A 245 12.44 6.59 15.98
C ASN A 245 11.00 7.11 16.14
N GLN A 246 10.02 6.41 15.57
CA GLN A 246 8.61 6.81 15.57
C GLN A 246 7.74 5.97 16.53
N ARG A 247 8.34 5.12 17.35
CA ARG A 247 7.63 4.18 18.24
C ARG A 247 6.58 4.82 19.13
N ALA A 248 6.84 6.03 19.62
CA ALA A 248 5.92 6.75 20.49
C ALA A 248 4.54 6.99 19.85
N ILE A 249 4.47 7.14 18.53
CA ILE A 249 3.21 7.32 17.78
C ILE A 249 2.36 6.04 17.84
N TYR A 250 3.01 4.88 17.72
CA TYR A 250 2.34 3.57 17.77
C TYR A 250 1.97 3.15 19.18
N GLU A 251 2.82 3.43 20.16
CA GLU A 251 2.59 3.11 21.58
C GLU A 251 1.56 4.04 22.22
N ALA A 252 1.31 5.19 21.63
CA ALA A 252 0.29 6.12 22.11
C ALA A 252 -1.06 5.44 22.28
N GLN A 253 -1.72 5.71 23.41
CA GLN A 253 -3.02 5.13 23.80
C GLN A 253 -3.02 3.59 23.92
N GLY A 254 -1.84 2.95 24.01
CA GLY A 254 -1.72 1.52 24.21
C GLY A 254 -2.11 0.65 23.01
N VAL A 255 -2.11 1.20 21.79
CA VAL A 255 -2.47 0.45 20.58
C VAL A 255 -1.42 -0.62 20.28
N PHE A 256 -0.13 -0.25 20.31
CA PHE A 256 0.96 -1.20 20.20
C PHE A 256 1.70 -1.30 21.54
N SER A 257 2.00 -2.51 21.98
CA SER A 257 2.85 -2.68 23.18
C SER A 257 4.33 -2.45 22.84
N ALA A 258 5.11 -1.97 23.80
CA ALA A 258 6.54 -1.79 23.63
C ALA A 258 7.24 -3.09 23.22
N SER A 259 6.86 -4.22 23.83
CA SER A 259 7.44 -5.54 23.52
C SER A 259 7.16 -6.00 22.09
N LEU A 260 5.99 -5.64 21.51
CA LEU A 260 5.66 -5.94 20.12
C LEU A 260 6.53 -5.11 19.17
N ILE A 261 6.71 -3.82 19.46
CA ILE A 261 7.59 -2.93 18.68
C ILE A 261 9.03 -3.42 18.75
N ASP A 262 9.54 -3.75 19.94
CA ASP A 262 10.89 -4.29 20.13
C ASP A 262 11.09 -5.60 19.35
N GLY A 263 10.14 -6.54 19.43
CA GLY A 263 10.20 -7.79 18.69
C GLY A 263 10.20 -7.59 17.17
N MET A 264 9.48 -6.60 16.66
CA MET A 264 9.48 -6.27 15.23
C MET A 264 10.82 -5.66 14.80
N ILE A 265 11.39 -4.75 15.60
CA ILE A 265 12.70 -4.15 15.36
C ILE A 265 13.79 -5.25 15.34
N ASP A 266 13.77 -6.15 16.31
CA ASP A 266 14.73 -7.26 16.39
C ASP A 266 14.61 -8.20 15.19
N LYS A 267 13.38 -8.55 14.80
CA LYS A 267 13.12 -9.37 13.61
C LYS A 267 13.70 -8.73 12.34
N LEU A 268 13.45 -7.46 12.11
CA LEU A 268 13.94 -6.76 10.92
C LEU A 268 15.46 -6.63 10.91
N ASN A 269 16.07 -6.32 12.04
CA ASN A 269 17.52 -6.25 12.20
C ASN A 269 18.22 -7.61 12.00
N SER A 270 17.54 -8.73 12.31
CA SER A 270 18.08 -10.08 12.16
C SER A 270 18.40 -10.46 10.72
N TYR A 271 17.87 -9.73 9.74
CA TYR A 271 18.15 -9.96 8.31
C TYR A 271 19.53 -9.45 7.88
N HIS A 272 20.13 -8.51 8.61
CA HIS A 272 21.43 -7.91 8.32
C HIS A 272 21.55 -7.42 6.86
N ASP A 273 20.51 -6.79 6.33
CA ASP A 273 20.33 -6.50 4.92
C ASP A 273 20.72 -5.08 4.49
N LYS A 274 21.39 -4.32 5.34
CA LYS A 274 21.72 -2.91 5.10
C LYS A 274 22.53 -2.68 3.81
N THR A 275 23.42 -3.61 3.45
CA THR A 275 24.23 -3.56 2.24
C THR A 275 23.74 -4.48 1.13
N LEU A 276 22.72 -5.30 1.41
CA LEU A 276 22.30 -6.39 0.53
C LEU A 276 21.93 -5.93 -0.89
N ARG A 277 21.32 -4.76 -1.03
CA ARG A 277 20.99 -4.21 -2.36
C ARG A 277 22.25 -3.97 -3.20
N GLN A 278 23.30 -3.44 -2.59
CA GLN A 278 24.58 -3.20 -3.26
C GLN A 278 25.29 -4.52 -3.59
N ASP A 279 25.23 -5.46 -2.63
CA ASP A 279 25.85 -6.79 -2.80
C ASP A 279 25.20 -7.54 -3.98
N ILE A 280 23.88 -7.51 -4.08
CA ILE A 280 23.15 -8.11 -5.22
C ILE A 280 23.41 -7.34 -6.52
N SER A 281 23.56 -6.01 -6.48
CA SER A 281 23.92 -5.24 -7.68
C SER A 281 25.29 -5.61 -8.21
N ASN A 282 26.24 -5.92 -7.33
CA ASN A 282 27.58 -6.38 -7.69
C ASN A 282 27.60 -7.86 -8.12
N HIS A 283 26.69 -8.67 -7.58
CA HIS A 283 26.58 -10.11 -7.78
C HIS A 283 25.13 -10.51 -8.11
N PRO A 284 24.63 -10.17 -9.33
CA PRO A 284 23.23 -10.41 -9.70
C PRO A 284 22.77 -11.87 -9.61
N GLU A 285 23.68 -12.82 -9.71
CA GLU A 285 23.42 -14.25 -9.57
C GLU A 285 22.87 -14.62 -8.19
N ASN A 286 23.23 -13.88 -7.16
CA ASN A 286 22.80 -14.15 -5.77
C ASN A 286 21.32 -13.84 -5.52
N ILE A 287 20.65 -13.11 -6.42
CA ILE A 287 19.22 -12.80 -6.25
C ILE A 287 18.35 -14.06 -6.21
N GLN A 288 18.70 -15.09 -6.97
CA GLN A 288 17.92 -16.33 -7.00
C GLN A 288 17.93 -17.04 -5.66
N ALA A 289 19.07 -17.06 -4.97
CA ALA A 289 19.17 -17.65 -3.63
C ALA A 289 18.33 -16.88 -2.63
N LEU A 290 18.35 -15.53 -2.69
CA LEU A 290 17.53 -14.66 -1.84
C LEU A 290 16.04 -14.88 -2.10
N VAL A 291 15.62 -14.87 -3.36
CA VAL A 291 14.22 -15.10 -3.75
C VAL A 291 13.75 -16.47 -3.29
N LYS A 292 14.55 -17.52 -3.48
CA LYS A 292 14.22 -18.88 -3.04
C LYS A 292 14.01 -18.95 -1.51
N LYS A 293 14.79 -18.19 -0.73
CA LYS A 293 14.63 -18.11 0.73
C LYS A 293 13.30 -17.52 1.14
N PHE A 294 12.76 -16.58 0.37
CA PHE A 294 11.54 -15.83 0.68
C PHE A 294 10.37 -16.13 -0.25
N ILE A 295 10.45 -17.15 -1.10
CA ILE A 295 9.40 -17.47 -2.09
C ILE A 295 8.04 -17.74 -1.44
N ASN A 296 8.04 -18.25 -0.22
CA ASN A 296 6.83 -18.55 0.55
C ASN A 296 6.44 -17.42 1.53
N ALA A 297 7.10 -16.26 1.46
CA ALA A 297 6.74 -15.13 2.29
C ALA A 297 5.36 -14.58 1.92
N GLY A 298 4.52 -14.29 2.94
CA GLY A 298 3.20 -13.70 2.77
C GLY A 298 2.03 -14.58 3.11
#